data_0f92f95e0e83c5ea7f44ca8e17c5ed20
#
_entry.id   0f92f95e0e83c5ea7f44ca8e17c5ed20
#
_cell.length_a   1.000
_cell.length_b   1.000
_cell.length_c   1.000
_cell.angle_alpha   90.00
_cell.angle_beta   90.00
_cell.angle_gamma   90.00
#
_symmetry.space_group_name_H-M   'P 1'
#
loop_
_entity.id
_entity.type
_entity.pdbx_description
1 polymer ?
#
loop_
_entity_poly.entity_id
_entity_poly.type
_entity_poly.pdbx_seq_one_letter_code
_entity_poly.pdbx_strand_id
1 'polypeptide(L)'
;MSATADHADADQAVEAQTVDTQPAIRLGFTPGQVVQEIGYDEDIDDELRAAVEALTGGELVDEDYEDVVDAVLLWYREDDGDLVDVLVDGLTALADGGHIWLLTPKAGRAGHIEPSDIGEAAPTAGLSQTSSVSASRDWAGTRLVAPRARAGKR
;
A
#
# COMPACT_ATOMS: atom_id res chain seq x y z
N MET A 1 25.94 -27.39 -26.15
CA MET A 1 25.15 -27.70 -25.50
C MET A 1 25.15 -27.04 -24.20
N SER A 2 26.08 -26.59 -23.74
CA SER A 2 26.09 -25.95 -22.50
C SER A 2 25.19 -24.72 -22.48
N ALA A 3 25.04 -24.05 -23.58
CA ALA A 3 24.15 -22.91 -23.62
C ALA A 3 22.73 -23.29 -23.22
N THR A 4 22.35 -24.49 -23.54
CA THR A 4 21.02 -24.94 -23.18
C THR A 4 20.88 -25.08 -21.69
N ALA A 5 21.87 -25.61 -21.04
CA ALA A 5 21.82 -25.75 -19.60
C ALA A 5 21.76 -24.39 -18.92
N ASP A 6 22.53 -23.46 -19.41
CA ASP A 6 22.50 -22.11 -18.82
C ASP A 6 21.18 -21.50 -18.98
N HIS A 7 20.55 -21.73 -20.10
CA HIS A 7 19.26 -21.19 -20.35
C HIS A 7 18.23 -21.72 -19.37
N ALA A 8 18.25 -23.01 -19.12
CA ALA A 8 17.32 -23.60 -18.20
C ALA A 8 17.49 -23.04 -16.81
N ASP A 9 18.72 -22.86 -16.37
CA ASP A 9 18.96 -22.30 -15.06
C ASP A 9 18.45 -20.89 -14.94
N ALA A 10 18.64 -20.10 -15.97
CA ALA A 10 18.17 -18.74 -15.97
C ALA A 10 16.65 -18.71 -15.89
N ASP A 11 16.00 -19.59 -16.61
CA ASP A 11 14.55 -19.65 -16.60
C ASP A 11 14.02 -20.01 -15.23
N GLN A 12 14.66 -20.94 -14.58
CA GLN A 12 14.23 -21.35 -13.27
C GLN A 12 14.41 -20.24 -12.26
N ALA A 13 15.52 -19.54 -12.36
CA ALA A 13 15.76 -18.44 -11.45
C ALA A 13 14.70 -17.36 -11.63
N VAL A 14 14.36 -17.08 -12.86
CA VAL A 14 13.32 -16.08 -13.14
C VAL A 14 12.00 -16.53 -12.55
N GLU A 15 11.63 -17.77 -12.74
CA GLU A 15 10.39 -18.26 -12.18
C GLU A 15 10.37 -18.18 -10.68
N ALA A 16 11.45 -18.58 -10.05
CA ALA A 16 11.51 -18.57 -8.60
C ALA A 16 11.37 -17.17 -8.05
N GLN A 17 11.81 -16.19 -8.82
CA GLN A 17 11.78 -14.80 -8.37
C GLN A 17 10.65 -14.01 -8.96
N THR A 18 9.93 -14.62 -9.87
CA THR A 18 8.84 -13.91 -10.52
C THR A 18 7.70 -13.71 -9.54
N VAL A 19 7.29 -12.48 -9.43
CA VAL A 19 6.16 -12.10 -8.62
C VAL A 19 5.18 -11.41 -9.53
N ASP A 20 3.90 -11.77 -9.39
CA ASP A 20 2.87 -11.11 -10.16
C ASP A 20 2.71 -9.69 -9.64
N THR A 21 3.10 -8.71 -10.45
CA THR A 21 3.04 -7.31 -10.05
C THR A 21 1.72 -6.64 -10.41
N GLN A 22 0.82 -7.36 -11.06
CA GLN A 22 -0.46 -6.77 -11.47
C GLN A 22 -1.24 -6.15 -10.32
N PRO A 23 -1.32 -6.79 -9.14
CA PRO A 23 -2.04 -6.14 -8.04
C PRO A 23 -1.47 -4.76 -7.70
N ALA A 24 -0.13 -4.63 -7.71
CA ALA A 24 0.49 -3.34 -7.41
C ALA A 24 0.30 -2.35 -8.55
N ILE A 25 0.35 -2.82 -9.78
CA ILE A 25 0.11 -1.95 -10.93
C ILE A 25 -1.30 -1.39 -10.87
N ARG A 26 -2.27 -2.22 -10.55
CA ARG A 26 -3.66 -1.78 -10.46
C ARG A 26 -3.86 -0.71 -9.40
N LEU A 27 -3.06 -0.75 -8.34
CA LEU A 27 -3.13 0.26 -7.30
C LEU A 27 -2.32 1.51 -7.64
N GLY A 28 -1.59 1.50 -8.76
CA GLY A 28 -0.88 2.69 -9.22
C GLY A 28 0.52 2.86 -8.67
N PHE A 29 1.08 1.83 -8.07
CA PHE A 29 2.48 1.90 -7.64
C PHE A 29 3.39 1.92 -8.87
N THR A 30 4.56 2.52 -8.73
CA THR A 30 5.53 2.64 -9.81
C THR A 30 6.92 2.33 -9.32
N PRO A 31 7.82 1.95 -10.25
CA PRO A 31 9.20 1.69 -9.86
C PRO A 31 9.86 2.88 -9.19
N GLY A 32 10.69 2.61 -8.23
CA GLY A 32 11.45 3.64 -7.54
C GLY A 32 10.77 4.26 -6.35
N GLN A 33 9.49 3.98 -6.13
CA GLN A 33 8.80 4.54 -4.97
C GLN A 33 9.27 3.90 -3.68
N VAL A 34 9.34 4.70 -2.63
CA VAL A 34 9.56 4.19 -1.27
C VAL A 34 8.20 4.08 -0.62
N VAL A 35 7.85 2.88 -0.17
CA VAL A 35 6.53 2.61 0.38
C VAL A 35 6.69 2.17 1.83
N GLN A 36 5.99 2.84 2.72
CA GLN A 36 5.98 2.48 4.13
C GLN A 36 4.79 1.57 4.40
N GLU A 37 5.02 0.52 5.15
CA GLU A 37 3.96 -0.40 5.54
C GLU A 37 3.61 -0.17 7.00
N ILE A 38 2.32 0.00 7.27
CA ILE A 38 1.81 0.18 8.63
C ILE A 38 0.72 -0.86 8.87
N GLY A 39 0.70 -1.43 10.05
CA GLY A 39 -0.35 -2.35 10.43
C GLY A 39 -0.13 -3.79 9.99
N TYR A 40 1.10 -4.16 9.69
CA TYR A 40 1.41 -5.54 9.32
C TYR A 40 0.97 -6.50 10.42
N ASP A 41 0.33 -7.59 10.02
CA ASP A 41 -0.01 -8.68 10.93
C ASP A 41 -0.13 -9.94 10.08
N GLU A 42 -0.47 -11.02 10.72
CA GLU A 42 -0.49 -12.32 10.04
C GLU A 42 -1.61 -12.44 9.01
N ASP A 43 -2.61 -11.59 9.08
CA ASP A 43 -3.77 -11.66 8.20
C ASP A 43 -3.63 -10.86 6.91
N ILE A 44 -2.48 -10.22 6.70
CA ILE A 44 -2.30 -9.39 5.50
C ILE A 44 -2.15 -10.29 4.28
N ASP A 45 -2.23 -9.67 3.11
CA ASP A 45 -2.10 -10.40 1.85
C ASP A 45 -0.66 -10.36 1.38
N ASP A 46 0.03 -11.50 1.52
CA ASP A 46 1.45 -11.58 1.17
C ASP A 46 1.69 -11.36 -0.31
N GLU A 47 0.75 -11.76 -1.16
CA GLU A 47 0.93 -11.60 -2.60
C GLU A 47 0.89 -10.13 -3.00
N LEU A 48 -0.02 -9.38 -2.41
CA LEU A 48 -0.07 -7.94 -2.68
C LEU A 48 1.20 -7.26 -2.18
N ARG A 49 1.62 -7.62 -1.00
CA ARG A 49 2.83 -7.07 -0.41
C ARG A 49 4.04 -7.35 -1.29
N ALA A 50 4.17 -8.58 -1.73
CA ALA A 50 5.28 -8.96 -2.60
C ALA A 50 5.19 -8.25 -3.95
N ALA A 51 3.98 -8.04 -4.46
CA ALA A 51 3.81 -7.33 -5.72
C ALA A 51 4.30 -5.89 -5.62
N VAL A 52 4.01 -5.24 -4.49
CA VAL A 52 4.46 -3.86 -4.30
C VAL A 52 5.98 -3.81 -4.25
N GLU A 53 6.60 -4.71 -3.50
CA GLU A 53 8.05 -4.73 -3.41
C GLU A 53 8.70 -5.02 -4.76
N ALA A 54 8.15 -5.97 -5.50
CA ALA A 54 8.71 -6.33 -6.80
C ALA A 54 8.58 -5.17 -7.79
N LEU A 55 7.43 -4.51 -7.79
CA LEU A 55 7.19 -3.43 -8.73
C LEU A 55 8.05 -2.20 -8.41
N THR A 56 8.11 -1.82 -7.15
CA THR A 56 8.88 -0.62 -6.78
C THR A 56 10.37 -0.86 -6.79
N GLY A 57 10.79 -2.10 -6.63
CA GLY A 57 12.21 -2.43 -6.66
C GLY A 57 12.90 -2.37 -5.32
N GLY A 58 12.15 -2.21 -4.24
CA GLY A 58 12.72 -2.15 -2.90
C GLY A 58 11.79 -2.74 -1.88
N GLU A 59 12.33 -3.03 -0.72
CA GLU A 59 11.53 -3.57 0.36
C GLU A 59 10.63 -2.48 0.96
N LEU A 60 9.48 -2.89 1.44
CA LEU A 60 8.63 -1.97 2.20
C LEU A 60 9.38 -1.56 3.46
N VAL A 61 9.33 -0.26 3.77
CA VAL A 61 9.95 0.21 5.01
C VAL A 61 8.90 0.14 6.12
N ASP A 62 9.37 0.02 7.36
CA ASP A 62 8.44 -0.19 8.45
C ASP A 62 8.03 1.12 9.12
N GLU A 63 7.30 1.00 10.21
CA GLU A 63 6.74 2.16 10.89
C GLU A 63 7.80 3.04 11.53
N ASP A 64 9.00 2.49 11.74
CA ASP A 64 10.09 3.24 12.35
C ASP A 64 10.94 4.01 11.35
N TYR A 65 10.63 3.89 10.08
CA TYR A 65 11.39 4.57 9.03
C TYR A 65 11.25 6.08 9.20
N GLU A 66 12.36 6.77 9.20
CA GLU A 66 12.37 8.19 9.56
C GLU A 66 12.50 9.15 8.38
N ASP A 67 12.60 8.63 7.19
CA ASP A 67 12.75 9.49 6.03
C ASP A 67 11.42 9.60 5.30
N VAL A 68 11.39 10.43 4.26
CA VAL A 68 10.17 10.67 3.49
C VAL A 68 9.83 9.45 2.64
N VAL A 69 8.55 9.12 2.56
CA VAL A 69 8.08 8.03 1.71
C VAL A 69 7.11 8.57 0.67
N ASP A 70 7.01 7.85 -0.43
CA ASP A 70 6.14 8.25 -1.55
C ASP A 70 4.71 7.76 -1.38
N ALA A 71 4.55 6.68 -0.66
CA ALA A 71 3.24 6.07 -0.45
C ALA A 71 3.26 5.27 0.84
N VAL A 72 2.06 5.04 1.37
CA VAL A 72 1.88 4.23 2.56
C VAL A 72 0.92 3.11 2.23
N LEU A 73 1.27 1.90 2.63
CA LEU A 73 0.41 0.73 2.54
C LEU A 73 -0.06 0.47 3.97
N LEU A 74 -1.32 0.79 4.25
CA LEU A 74 -1.84 0.80 5.61
C LEU A 74 -2.91 -0.28 5.75
N TRP A 75 -2.59 -1.32 6.54
CA TRP A 75 -3.53 -2.40 6.83
C TRP A 75 -4.31 -2.01 8.08
N TYR A 76 -5.63 -1.84 7.95
CA TYR A 76 -6.43 -1.37 9.07
C TYR A 76 -7.67 -2.24 9.26
N ARG A 77 -7.92 -2.62 10.51
CA ARG A 77 -9.11 -3.38 10.90
C ARG A 77 -9.86 -2.58 11.94
N GLU A 78 -11.12 -2.92 12.10
CA GLU A 78 -11.98 -2.16 13.02
C GLU A 78 -11.37 -2.01 14.41
N ASP A 79 -10.65 -3.02 14.87
CA ASP A 79 -10.10 -3.01 16.22
C ASP A 79 -8.73 -2.35 16.34
N ASP A 80 -8.23 -1.76 15.28
CA ASP A 80 -6.86 -1.22 15.26
C ASP A 80 -6.78 0.23 15.74
N GLY A 81 -7.78 0.71 16.42
CA GLY A 81 -7.76 2.06 16.96
C GLY A 81 -8.61 3.01 16.15
N ASP A 82 -8.57 4.27 16.52
CA ASP A 82 -9.36 5.28 15.83
C ASP A 82 -8.82 5.52 14.42
N LEU A 83 -9.69 5.44 13.42
CA LEU A 83 -9.25 5.54 12.03
C LEU A 83 -8.61 6.88 11.72
N VAL A 84 -9.16 7.98 12.24
CA VAL A 84 -8.55 9.29 11.99
C VAL A 84 -7.13 9.34 12.54
N ASP A 85 -6.92 8.83 13.75
CA ASP A 85 -5.59 8.83 14.34
C ASP A 85 -4.61 7.99 13.52
N VAL A 86 -5.05 6.84 13.05
CA VAL A 86 -4.20 5.97 12.24
C VAL A 86 -3.84 6.64 10.92
N LEU A 87 -4.80 7.32 10.31
CA LEU A 87 -4.53 8.04 9.07
C LEU A 87 -3.56 9.20 9.29
N VAL A 88 -3.70 9.91 10.39
CA VAL A 88 -2.77 10.99 10.72
C VAL A 88 -1.36 10.43 10.91
N ASP A 89 -1.25 9.28 11.57
CA ASP A 89 0.04 8.63 11.71
C ASP A 89 0.63 8.27 10.34
N GLY A 90 -0.21 7.82 9.43
CA GLY A 90 0.25 7.47 8.08
C GLY A 90 0.75 8.67 7.29
N LEU A 91 0.28 9.86 7.64
CA LEU A 91 0.74 11.08 6.97
C LEU A 91 2.12 11.53 7.43
N THR A 92 2.60 11.01 8.55
CA THR A 92 3.79 11.56 9.19
C THR A 92 5.00 11.59 8.28
N ALA A 93 5.26 10.54 7.54
CA ALA A 93 6.43 10.48 6.65
C ALA A 93 6.06 10.66 5.18
N LEU A 94 4.80 10.91 4.89
CA LEU A 94 4.33 10.92 3.52
C LEU A 94 4.71 12.23 2.82
N ALA A 95 5.25 12.11 1.61
CA ALA A 95 5.61 13.26 0.81
C ALA A 95 4.38 14.05 0.40
N ASP A 96 4.57 15.33 0.12
CA ASP A 96 3.50 16.18 -0.40
C ASP A 96 2.94 15.55 -1.68
N GLY A 97 1.64 15.42 -1.72
CA GLY A 97 1.01 14.81 -2.89
C GLY A 97 1.13 13.29 -2.93
N GLY A 98 1.73 12.69 -1.90
CA GLY A 98 1.79 11.24 -1.81
C GLY A 98 0.43 10.65 -1.47
N HIS A 99 0.36 9.34 -1.43
CA HIS A 99 -0.92 8.70 -1.19
C HIS A 99 -0.81 7.55 -0.19
N ILE A 100 -1.93 7.28 0.45
CA ILE A 100 -2.09 6.14 1.35
C ILE A 100 -3.05 5.18 0.68
N TRP A 101 -2.66 3.91 0.59
CA TRP A 101 -3.60 2.86 0.28
C TRP A 101 -4.09 2.28 1.60
N LEU A 102 -5.31 2.63 1.95
CA LEU A 102 -5.95 2.11 3.15
C LEU A 102 -6.58 0.76 2.79
N LEU A 103 -6.06 -0.29 3.40
CA LEU A 103 -6.51 -1.64 3.13
C LEU A 103 -7.33 -2.11 4.30
N THR A 104 -8.58 -2.46 4.04
CA THR A 104 -9.50 -2.90 5.08
C THR A 104 -10.12 -4.23 4.69
N PRO A 105 -10.49 -5.07 5.67
CA PRO A 105 -11.14 -6.33 5.35
C PRO A 105 -12.45 -6.09 4.62
N LYS A 106 -12.73 -6.91 3.63
CA LYS A 106 -13.95 -6.80 2.84
C LYS A 106 -15.17 -7.10 3.68
N ALA A 107 -16.33 -6.65 3.17
CA ALA A 107 -17.60 -6.89 3.84
C ALA A 107 -17.79 -8.38 4.13
N GLY A 108 -18.28 -8.67 5.31
CA GLY A 108 -18.49 -10.05 5.73
C GLY A 108 -17.31 -10.66 6.44
N ARG A 109 -16.19 -9.96 6.48
CA ARG A 109 -15.00 -10.45 7.16
C ARG A 109 -14.81 -9.70 8.46
N ALA A 110 -14.18 -10.36 9.42
CA ALA A 110 -13.87 -9.71 10.69
C ALA A 110 -13.01 -8.49 10.45
N GLY A 111 -13.32 -7.42 11.14
CA GLY A 111 -12.56 -6.17 11.01
C GLY A 111 -13.00 -5.25 9.90
N HIS A 112 -14.06 -5.61 9.19
CA HIS A 112 -14.56 -4.80 8.08
C HIS A 112 -14.90 -3.38 8.54
N ILE A 113 -14.60 -2.41 7.68
CA ILE A 113 -14.90 -1.00 7.93
C ILE A 113 -15.92 -0.55 6.89
N GLU A 114 -16.96 0.12 7.34
CA GLU A 114 -17.96 0.64 6.41
C GLU A 114 -17.36 1.75 5.54
N PRO A 115 -17.67 1.75 4.24
CA PRO A 115 -17.15 2.83 3.39
C PRO A 115 -17.48 4.23 3.86
N SER A 116 -18.65 4.42 4.50
CA SER A 116 -19.01 5.74 4.99
C SER A 116 -18.08 6.20 6.10
N ASP A 117 -17.59 5.27 6.92
CA ASP A 117 -16.66 5.64 7.98
C ASP A 117 -15.34 6.12 7.40
N ILE A 118 -14.90 5.50 6.31
CA ILE A 118 -13.69 5.95 5.64
C ILE A 118 -13.91 7.33 5.03
N GLY A 119 -15.07 7.52 4.40
CA GLY A 119 -15.40 8.79 3.77
C GLY A 119 -15.46 9.94 4.76
N GLU A 120 -15.79 9.66 6.02
CA GLU A 120 -15.81 10.69 7.04
C GLU A 120 -14.45 10.92 7.65
N ALA A 121 -13.68 9.85 7.82
CA ALA A 121 -12.37 9.94 8.47
C ALA A 121 -11.34 10.62 7.59
N ALA A 122 -11.38 10.36 6.28
CA ALA A 122 -10.34 10.86 5.38
C ALA A 122 -10.22 12.38 5.39
N PRO A 123 -11.30 13.14 5.17
CA PRO A 123 -11.16 14.60 5.22
C PRO A 123 -10.82 15.09 6.61
N THR A 124 -11.29 14.43 7.65
CA THR A 124 -10.95 14.83 9.02
C THR A 124 -9.44 14.70 9.25
N ALA A 125 -8.81 13.69 8.65
CA ALA A 125 -7.36 13.52 8.74
C ALA A 125 -6.60 14.39 7.75
N GLY A 126 -7.29 15.12 6.90
CA GLY A 126 -6.65 15.98 5.91
C GLY A 126 -6.35 15.30 4.59
N LEU A 127 -7.05 14.21 4.30
CA LEU A 127 -6.83 13.44 3.08
C LEU A 127 -8.02 13.55 2.14
N SER A 128 -7.75 13.34 0.86
CA SER A 128 -8.82 13.29 -0.16
C SER A 128 -8.94 11.88 -0.68
N GLN A 129 -10.14 11.34 -0.66
CA GLN A 129 -10.39 10.00 -1.18
C GLN A 129 -10.55 10.09 -2.69
N THR A 130 -9.81 9.27 -3.43
CA THR A 130 -9.86 9.33 -4.89
C THR A 130 -10.44 8.08 -5.54
N SER A 131 -10.27 6.91 -4.94
CA SER A 131 -10.81 5.70 -5.54
C SER A 131 -10.94 4.61 -4.51
N SER A 132 -11.78 3.64 -4.82
CA SER A 132 -11.96 2.44 -4.00
C SER A 132 -11.96 1.25 -4.93
N VAL A 133 -11.20 0.23 -4.57
CA VAL A 133 -11.05 -0.95 -5.40
C VAL A 133 -10.97 -2.20 -4.54
N SER A 134 -11.11 -3.34 -5.19
CA SER A 134 -10.77 -4.60 -4.55
C SER A 134 -9.26 -4.77 -4.66
N ALA A 135 -8.56 -4.65 -3.53
CA ALA A 135 -7.10 -4.71 -3.56
C ALA A 135 -6.60 -6.13 -3.66
N SER A 136 -7.30 -7.05 -3.01
CA SER A 136 -6.95 -8.45 -3.06
C SER A 136 -8.21 -9.25 -2.74
N ARG A 137 -8.05 -10.56 -2.59
CA ARG A 137 -9.18 -11.43 -2.35
C ARG A 137 -9.97 -11.01 -1.12
N ASP A 138 -9.27 -10.68 -0.04
CA ASP A 138 -9.91 -10.41 1.24
C ASP A 138 -9.86 -8.97 1.68
N TRP A 139 -9.17 -8.12 0.93
CA TRP A 139 -8.93 -6.74 1.34
C TRP A 139 -9.46 -5.76 0.31
N ALA A 140 -10.18 -4.77 0.79
CA ALA A 140 -10.61 -3.64 -0.02
C ALA A 140 -9.57 -2.53 0.11
N GLY A 141 -9.36 -1.77 -0.96
CA GLY A 141 -8.41 -0.67 -0.93
C GLY A 141 -9.09 0.64 -1.21
N THR A 142 -8.74 1.64 -0.42
CA THR A 142 -9.20 3.01 -0.62
C THR A 142 -7.98 3.89 -0.79
N ARG A 143 -7.92 4.61 -1.90
CA ARG A 143 -6.79 5.50 -2.17
C ARG A 143 -7.06 6.86 -1.59
N LEU A 144 -6.17 7.30 -0.72
CA LEU A 144 -6.30 8.59 -0.04
C LEU A 144 -5.07 9.41 -0.38
N VAL A 145 -5.26 10.64 -0.81
CA VAL A 145 -4.17 11.48 -1.31
C VAL A 145 -3.93 12.63 -0.33
N ALA A 146 -2.65 12.81 0.00
CA ALA A 146 -2.25 13.93 0.85
C ALA A 146 -2.27 15.21 0.05
N PRO A 147 -2.60 16.33 0.68
CA PRO A 147 -2.55 17.60 -0.03
C PRO A 147 -1.12 17.94 -0.37
N ARG A 148 -0.94 18.67 -1.46
CA ARG A 148 0.36 19.19 -1.80
C ARG A 148 0.66 20.38 -0.91
N ALA A 149 1.94 20.64 -0.69
CA ALA A 149 2.32 21.83 0.04
C ALA A 149 1.75 23.04 -0.68
N ARG A 150 1.18 23.92 0.10
CA ARG A 150 0.51 25.09 -0.47
C ARG A 150 1.33 26.34 -0.36
N ALA A 151 2.62 26.15 -0.15
CA ALA A 151 3.48 27.29 0.04
C ALA A 151 3.32 28.32 -1.05
N GLY A 152 3.04 27.83 -2.23
CA GLY A 152 2.84 28.77 -3.31
C GLY A 152 1.59 29.53 -3.21
N LYS A 153 0.75 29.20 -2.27
CA LYS A 153 -0.38 29.79 -2.25
C LYS A 153 -0.46 30.88 -1.44
N ARG A 154 0.03 31.04 -0.95
CA ARG A 154 -0.03 31.94 -0.31
C ARG A 154 0.22 32.71 -0.12
#